data_06b12e0e7c7e8fa2a49356a663fa8228
#
_entry.id   06b12e0e7c7e8fa2a49356a663fa8228
#
_cell.length_a   1.000
_cell.length_b   1.000
_cell.length_c   1.000
_cell.angle_alpha   90.00
_cell.angle_beta   90.00
_cell.angle_gamma   90.00
#
_symmetry.space_group_name_H-M   'P 1'
#
loop_
_entity.id
_entity.type
_entity.pdbx_description
1 polymer ?
#
loop_
_entity_poly.entity_id
_entity_poly.type
_entity_poly.pdbx_seq_one_letter_code
_entity_poly.pdbx_strand_id
1 'polypeptide(L)'
;MKTISTYPMNHQSDICIDVTLMIEFDTKPVLNQKGFIRIYDYDTDELVDELDLSIPSGPTAPRKNPEAKYTTGYQYKSENITNKNTKAGSLSMEYRSSPDPYQLTIIGGFKEGFHFYPVIIKDDRAMIQLHHNLLEYGHKYYVLIDKEVFDGFDGIDYKDGFCFSTKKERPIGNRFVVDKNHGDFYTVQGAIDNIPDFSDVKYFVDIKNGEYEELVYFRNKRNIVITGESKDGVLIHYANNEVFNPHPEYVKTNEKVGTFPSRRAAFFMDNCHGIVMRDLTVKTDLHGQAEGLLVNGYDNCFENIHIIGSGDALQTNGPAYYRNCIIDGEGDTILGRGPAFFENTTLNSKGAFMWIRNGKENHGNVFVNCMFNGLDDDATIVRLPDNKGISYPDSECVLINCTLNHVPDIGYGPIEGDSKKARLWEYGSKDIHGNEIDVIHRNTVARILKDEDRDIIEKYMDYHYVLGDDFKMSL
;
A
#
# COMPACT_ATOMS: atom_id res chain seq x y z
N MET A 1 -8.89 28.33 21.39
CA MET A 1 -9.42 27.25 20.54
C MET A 1 -10.25 26.32 21.42
N LYS A 2 -11.48 26.02 21.02
CA LYS A 2 -12.41 25.22 21.83
C LYS A 2 -12.72 23.90 21.12
N THR A 3 -12.78 22.81 21.88
CA THR A 3 -13.29 21.54 21.41
C THR A 3 -14.79 21.65 21.16
N ILE A 4 -15.25 21.27 19.97
CA ILE A 4 -16.67 21.16 19.61
C ILE A 4 -17.16 19.76 19.88
N SER A 5 -16.41 18.76 19.39
CA SER A 5 -16.76 17.35 19.53
C SER A 5 -15.52 16.46 19.55
N THR A 6 -15.68 15.23 20.00
CA THR A 6 -14.67 14.16 19.90
C THR A 6 -15.26 12.95 19.22
N TYR A 7 -14.42 12.15 18.59
CA TYR A 7 -14.75 10.79 18.20
C TYR A 7 -13.68 9.84 18.77
N PRO A 8 -14.05 8.81 19.50
CA PRO A 8 -15.40 8.54 19.99
C PRO A 8 -16.00 9.71 20.78
N MET A 9 -17.33 9.84 20.80
CA MET A 9 -17.97 10.82 21.71
C MET A 9 -17.61 10.47 23.15
N ASN A 10 -17.49 11.50 23.99
CA ASN A 10 -17.20 11.26 25.40
C ASN A 10 -18.21 10.29 26.03
N HIS A 11 -17.72 9.26 26.73
CA HIS A 11 -18.47 8.13 27.28
C HIS A 11 -19.11 7.19 26.25
N GLN A 12 -18.77 7.28 24.97
CA GLN A 12 -19.27 6.35 23.94
C GLN A 12 -18.76 4.93 24.21
N SER A 13 -19.60 3.95 23.98
CA SER A 13 -19.28 2.52 24.09
C SER A 13 -19.31 1.82 22.73
N ASP A 14 -18.88 0.58 22.71
CA ASP A 14 -18.86 -0.28 21.53
C ASP A 14 -17.93 0.21 20.42
N ILE A 15 -16.80 0.78 20.81
CA ILE A 15 -15.79 1.33 19.91
C ILE A 15 -14.84 0.21 19.45
N CYS A 16 -14.48 0.22 18.17
CA CYS A 16 -13.46 -0.69 17.63
C CYS A 16 -12.10 -0.43 18.27
N ILE A 17 -11.33 -1.50 18.53
CA ILE A 17 -10.01 -1.39 19.17
C ILE A 17 -8.96 -0.70 18.27
N ASP A 18 -9.20 -0.63 16.98
CA ASP A 18 -8.36 -0.03 15.95
C ASP A 18 -8.82 1.39 15.56
N VAL A 19 -9.56 2.05 16.46
CA VAL A 19 -10.12 3.37 16.24
C VAL A 19 -9.03 4.45 16.06
N THR A 20 -9.23 5.35 15.11
CA THR A 20 -8.54 6.64 15.07
C THR A 20 -9.35 7.64 15.89
N LEU A 21 -8.74 8.25 16.91
CA LEU A 21 -9.41 9.27 17.69
C LEU A 21 -9.48 10.58 16.89
N MET A 22 -10.49 11.40 17.15
CA MET A 22 -10.65 12.69 16.48
C MET A 22 -11.12 13.74 17.45
N ILE A 23 -10.61 14.96 17.29
CA ILE A 23 -11.11 16.16 17.96
C ILE A 23 -11.47 17.17 16.88
N GLU A 24 -12.68 17.70 16.96
CA GLU A 24 -13.17 18.80 16.16
C GLU A 24 -13.11 20.10 16.97
N PHE A 25 -12.58 21.16 16.38
CA PHE A 25 -12.38 22.44 17.01
C PHE A 25 -13.24 23.52 16.34
N ASP A 26 -13.41 24.65 17.04
CA ASP A 26 -14.08 25.83 16.52
C ASP A 26 -13.29 26.57 15.44
N THR A 27 -12.01 26.26 15.29
CA THR A 27 -11.09 26.81 14.29
C THR A 27 -10.06 25.75 13.92
N LYS A 28 -9.44 25.89 12.75
CA LYS A 28 -8.39 24.97 12.29
C LYS A 28 -7.25 24.90 13.33
N PRO A 29 -6.97 23.73 13.89
CA PRO A 29 -5.90 23.56 14.87
C PRO A 29 -4.52 23.68 14.23
N VAL A 30 -3.59 24.29 14.98
CA VAL A 30 -2.17 24.30 14.64
C VAL A 30 -1.46 23.33 15.57
N LEU A 31 -0.93 22.26 14.99
CA LEU A 31 -0.19 21.25 15.73
C LEU A 31 1.21 21.77 16.08
N ASN A 32 1.58 21.69 17.35
CA ASN A 32 2.93 21.98 17.83
C ASN A 32 3.75 20.68 17.92
N GLN A 33 5.05 20.80 17.76
CA GLN A 33 5.98 19.70 18.05
C GLN A 33 6.33 19.68 19.54
N LYS A 34 5.32 19.54 20.41
CA LYS A 34 5.45 19.58 21.86
C LYS A 34 4.28 18.89 22.52
N GLY A 35 4.50 18.46 23.76
CA GLY A 35 3.47 17.88 24.60
C GLY A 35 3.17 16.44 24.24
N PHE A 36 2.27 15.86 24.98
CA PHE A 36 1.92 14.46 24.90
C PHE A 36 0.42 14.26 24.72
N ILE A 37 0.08 13.19 24.00
CA ILE A 37 -1.25 12.59 24.02
C ILE A 37 -1.08 11.23 24.67
N ARG A 38 -1.84 10.97 25.75
CA ARG A 38 -1.72 9.75 26.53
C ARG A 38 -3.07 9.06 26.66
N ILE A 39 -3.05 7.77 26.51
CA ILE A 39 -4.20 6.91 26.69
C ILE A 39 -3.97 6.04 27.92
N TYR A 40 -4.93 6.04 28.83
CA TYR A 40 -4.89 5.25 30.04
C TYR A 40 -6.07 4.30 30.10
N ASP A 41 -5.85 3.12 30.68
CA ASP A 41 -6.96 2.27 31.11
C ASP A 41 -7.74 2.99 32.24
N TYR A 42 -9.05 3.06 32.10
CA TYR A 42 -9.89 3.84 32.99
C TYR A 42 -9.97 3.27 34.40
N ASP A 43 -9.95 1.94 34.55
CA ASP A 43 -10.14 1.28 35.84
C ASP A 43 -8.83 1.17 36.65
N THR A 44 -7.70 0.99 35.95
CA THR A 44 -6.40 0.76 36.58
C THR A 44 -5.50 1.99 36.63
N ASP A 45 -5.79 3.02 35.83
CA ASP A 45 -4.92 4.18 35.58
C ASP A 45 -3.54 3.81 34.98
N GLU A 46 -3.43 2.63 34.39
CA GLU A 46 -2.22 2.23 33.68
C GLU A 46 -2.10 2.95 32.33
N LEU A 47 -0.90 3.44 32.03
CA LEU A 47 -0.58 4.03 30.73
C LEU A 47 -0.58 2.96 29.65
N VAL A 48 -1.46 3.10 28.65
CA VAL A 48 -1.61 2.17 27.52
C VAL A 48 -0.84 2.64 26.31
N ASP A 49 -0.94 3.94 25.98
CA ASP A 49 -0.22 4.54 24.85
C ASP A 49 0.22 5.96 25.18
N GLU A 50 1.38 6.36 24.67
CA GLU A 50 1.90 7.71 24.76
C GLU A 50 2.45 8.17 23.42
N LEU A 51 1.89 9.24 22.89
CA LEU A 51 2.38 9.94 21.71
C LEU A 51 3.15 11.18 22.18
N ASP A 52 4.48 11.14 22.11
CA ASP A 52 5.36 12.28 22.37
C ASP A 52 5.47 13.14 21.11
N LEU A 53 4.78 14.26 21.05
CA LEU A 53 4.73 15.12 19.87
C LEU A 53 6.03 15.88 19.61
N SER A 54 7.00 15.82 20.52
CA SER A 54 8.36 16.34 20.28
C SER A 54 9.16 15.43 19.33
N ILE A 55 8.73 14.18 19.15
CA ILE A 55 9.29 13.22 18.18
C ILE A 55 8.61 13.44 16.84
N PRO A 56 9.33 13.82 15.77
CA PRO A 56 8.72 14.03 14.46
C PRO A 56 8.20 12.72 13.85
N SER A 57 7.19 12.81 12.98
CA SER A 57 6.52 11.66 12.35
C SER A 57 7.45 10.80 11.51
N GLY A 58 8.31 11.44 10.74
CA GLY A 58 9.27 10.79 9.86
C GLY A 58 10.12 11.80 9.10
N PRO A 59 11.10 11.34 8.33
CA PRO A 59 11.93 12.21 7.51
C PRO A 59 11.10 12.83 6.38
N THR A 60 11.21 14.16 6.23
CA THR A 60 10.54 14.94 5.18
C THR A 60 11.52 15.53 4.17
N ALA A 61 12.82 15.23 4.33
CA ALA A 61 13.87 15.79 3.51
C ALA A 61 13.82 15.25 2.06
N PRO A 62 14.33 16.01 1.09
CA PRO A 62 14.43 15.54 -0.29
C PRO A 62 15.20 14.21 -0.37
N ARG A 63 14.86 13.42 -1.36
CA ARG A 63 15.34 12.08 -1.75
C ARG A 63 16.83 11.74 -1.51
N LYS A 64 17.67 12.72 -1.18
CA LYS A 64 19.11 12.60 -1.01
C LYS A 64 19.57 13.00 0.39
N ASN A 65 18.74 12.86 1.42
CA ASN A 65 19.28 13.02 2.75
C ASN A 65 19.93 11.70 3.22
N PRO A 66 21.25 11.52 3.03
CA PRO A 66 21.95 10.31 3.45
C PRO A 66 22.14 10.26 4.97
N GLU A 67 21.65 11.26 5.71
CA GLU A 67 21.94 11.47 7.12
C GLU A 67 20.74 11.28 8.04
N ALA A 68 19.65 10.68 7.62
CA ALA A 68 18.67 10.15 8.54
C ALA A 68 19.33 8.99 9.32
N LYS A 69 20.28 9.36 10.14
CA LYS A 69 20.86 8.43 11.13
C LYS A 69 19.80 8.21 12.16
N TYR A 70 19.24 7.06 12.12
CA TYR A 70 18.38 6.55 13.15
C TYR A 70 19.11 6.55 14.49
N THR A 71 18.82 7.52 15.31
CA THR A 71 19.35 7.63 16.66
C THR A 71 18.23 7.36 17.66
N THR A 72 18.53 6.71 18.73
CA THR A 72 17.54 6.24 19.71
C THR A 72 16.67 7.38 20.24
N GLY A 73 15.49 7.58 19.68
CA GLY A 73 14.51 8.53 20.20
C GLY A 73 13.39 7.82 20.95
N TYR A 74 12.79 6.82 20.32
CA TYR A 74 11.61 6.13 20.85
C TYR A 74 11.86 4.62 20.95
N GLN A 75 11.40 4.01 22.03
CA GLN A 75 11.56 2.59 22.29
C GLN A 75 10.21 1.93 22.50
N TYR A 76 9.92 0.93 21.66
CA TYR A 76 8.78 0.06 21.87
C TYR A 76 9.15 -1.06 22.84
N LYS A 77 8.28 -1.30 23.78
CA LYS A 77 8.33 -2.53 24.59
C LYS A 77 7.54 -3.60 23.88
N SER A 78 8.08 -4.80 23.83
CA SER A 78 7.43 -5.91 23.13
C SER A 78 6.03 -6.24 23.68
N GLU A 79 5.84 -6.10 24.96
CA GLU A 79 4.54 -6.28 25.62
C GLU A 79 3.49 -5.24 25.20
N ASN A 80 3.89 -4.06 24.78
CA ASN A 80 2.97 -2.99 24.35
C ASN A 80 2.60 -3.09 22.88
N ILE A 81 3.40 -3.80 22.09
CA ILE A 81 3.21 -3.92 20.63
C ILE A 81 2.85 -5.33 20.19
N THR A 82 2.66 -6.24 21.16
CA THR A 82 2.15 -7.57 20.90
C THR A 82 0.67 -7.46 20.56
N ASN A 83 0.28 -8.00 19.42
CA ASN A 83 -1.13 -8.04 19.04
C ASN A 83 -1.88 -9.11 19.84
N LYS A 84 -2.28 -8.80 21.06
CA LYS A 84 -2.96 -9.74 21.96
C LYS A 84 -4.35 -10.12 21.46
N ASN A 85 -4.98 -9.25 20.69
CA ASN A 85 -6.36 -9.41 20.24
C ASN A 85 -6.49 -10.07 18.88
N THR A 86 -5.41 -10.13 18.14
CA THR A 86 -5.37 -10.80 16.85
C THR A 86 -4.28 -11.88 16.92
N LYS A 87 -4.65 -13.09 16.66
CA LYS A 87 -3.69 -14.18 16.44
C LYS A 87 -3.14 -14.17 15.04
N ALA A 88 -3.44 -13.12 14.32
CA ALA A 88 -3.11 -12.98 12.95
C ALA A 88 -1.80 -12.25 12.83
N GLY A 89 -0.95 -12.66 11.96
CA GLY A 89 0.17 -12.00 11.33
C GLY A 89 1.13 -11.18 12.15
N SER A 90 0.66 -10.53 13.17
CA SER A 90 1.51 -9.77 14.05
C SER A 90 2.30 -10.72 14.92
N LEU A 91 3.51 -10.99 14.49
CA LEU A 91 4.45 -11.70 15.34
C LEU A 91 4.63 -10.92 16.63
N SER A 92 4.72 -11.65 17.75
CA SER A 92 5.22 -11.11 18.99
C SER A 92 6.55 -10.41 18.72
N MET A 93 6.58 -9.11 18.91
CA MET A 93 7.75 -8.30 18.57
C MET A 93 8.78 -8.36 19.65
N GLU A 94 9.99 -8.71 19.24
CA GLU A 94 11.13 -8.48 20.09
C GLU A 94 11.31 -6.97 20.26
N TYR A 95 11.55 -6.57 21.49
CA TYR A 95 11.90 -5.19 21.80
C TYR A 95 13.07 -4.74 20.92
N ARG A 96 12.89 -3.62 20.25
CA ARG A 96 13.97 -2.96 19.54
C ARG A 96 14.26 -1.62 20.21
N SER A 97 15.46 -1.45 20.71
CA SER A 97 16.03 -0.13 20.79
C SER A 97 16.35 0.29 19.37
N SER A 98 15.41 0.86 18.67
CA SER A 98 15.70 1.44 17.37
C SER A 98 16.42 2.76 17.58
N PRO A 99 17.56 3.01 16.93
CA PRO A 99 18.15 4.35 16.91
C PRO A 99 17.39 5.32 16.00
N ASP A 100 16.11 5.16 15.81
CA ASP A 100 15.29 5.99 14.95
C ASP A 100 14.77 7.21 15.71
N PRO A 101 15.04 8.45 15.28
CA PRO A 101 14.57 9.65 15.94
C PRO A 101 13.11 10.02 15.62
N TYR A 102 12.38 9.15 14.95
CA TYR A 102 11.02 9.40 14.47
C TYR A 102 9.99 8.53 15.17
N GLN A 103 8.72 8.88 14.99
CA GLN A 103 7.60 8.07 15.46
C GLN A 103 7.58 6.71 14.77
N LEU A 104 7.44 5.65 15.52
CA LEU A 104 7.41 4.28 14.99
C LEU A 104 6.21 3.52 15.49
N THR A 105 5.58 2.78 14.61
CA THR A 105 4.58 1.76 14.97
C THR A 105 4.92 0.44 14.30
N ILE A 106 4.43 -0.67 14.86
CA ILE A 106 4.63 -2.02 14.33
C ILE A 106 3.31 -2.50 13.77
N ILE A 107 3.29 -2.93 12.51
CA ILE A 107 2.09 -3.38 11.82
C ILE A 107 2.33 -4.68 11.04
N GLY A 108 1.28 -5.45 10.81
CA GLY A 108 1.18 -6.49 9.80
C GLY A 108 2.16 -7.65 9.89
N GLY A 109 2.70 -7.94 11.07
CA GLY A 109 3.67 -9.03 11.28
C GLY A 109 5.11 -8.70 10.87
N PHE A 110 5.40 -7.45 10.54
CA PHE A 110 6.76 -6.98 10.31
C PHE A 110 7.47 -6.75 11.64
N LYS A 111 8.78 -6.96 11.65
CA LYS A 111 9.60 -6.77 12.86
C LYS A 111 10.11 -5.36 13.01
N GLU A 112 10.23 -4.65 11.90
CA GLU A 112 10.69 -3.28 11.83
C GLU A 112 9.54 -2.32 12.06
N GLY A 113 9.80 -1.25 12.83
CA GLY A 113 8.85 -0.15 12.96
C GLY A 113 8.67 0.62 11.65
N PHE A 114 7.51 1.16 11.45
CA PHE A 114 7.17 2.06 10.35
C PHE A 114 6.95 3.45 10.90
N HIS A 115 7.46 4.46 10.20
CA HIS A 115 7.12 5.85 10.49
C HIS A 115 5.63 6.08 10.25
N PHE A 116 5.01 6.87 11.11
CA PHE A 116 3.61 7.21 10.99
C PHE A 116 3.34 8.63 11.51
N TYR A 117 2.19 9.16 11.16
CA TYR A 117 1.74 10.47 11.63
C TYR A 117 0.85 10.28 12.86
N PRO A 118 1.32 10.61 14.08
CA PRO A 118 0.50 10.48 15.29
C PRO A 118 -0.70 11.42 15.27
N VAL A 119 -0.58 12.58 14.61
CA VAL A 119 -1.67 13.54 14.44
C VAL A 119 -1.68 14.07 13.03
N ILE A 120 -2.86 14.01 12.40
CA ILE A 120 -3.11 14.54 11.06
C ILE A 120 -4.19 15.63 11.18
N ILE A 121 -3.91 16.81 10.65
CA ILE A 121 -4.86 17.93 10.66
C ILE A 121 -5.64 17.97 9.34
N LYS A 122 -6.95 17.86 9.44
CA LYS A 122 -7.90 17.99 8.31
C LYS A 122 -8.92 19.08 8.66
N ASP A 123 -8.82 20.21 7.99
CA ASP A 123 -9.68 21.37 8.23
C ASP A 123 -9.68 21.78 9.71
N ASP A 124 -10.80 21.69 10.39
CA ASP A 124 -10.99 21.98 11.81
C ASP A 124 -10.80 20.75 12.74
N ARG A 125 -10.31 19.64 12.19
CA ARG A 125 -10.17 18.37 12.89
C ARG A 125 -8.72 17.96 13.07
N ALA A 126 -8.45 17.36 14.22
CA ALA A 126 -7.21 16.63 14.50
C ALA A 126 -7.55 15.14 14.60
N MET A 127 -7.01 14.35 13.66
CA MET A 127 -7.08 12.89 13.66
C MET A 127 -5.88 12.37 14.42
N ILE A 128 -6.08 11.58 15.47
CA ILE A 128 -5.03 11.05 16.35
C ILE A 128 -4.92 9.55 16.10
N GLN A 129 -3.80 9.15 15.55
CA GLN A 129 -3.47 7.75 15.27
C GLN A 129 -2.64 7.19 16.42
N LEU A 130 -3.15 6.19 17.09
CA LEU A 130 -2.45 5.49 18.18
C LEU A 130 -1.40 4.54 17.60
N HIS A 131 -0.45 4.12 18.43
CA HIS A 131 0.37 2.99 18.08
C HIS A 131 -0.52 1.75 17.88
N HIS A 132 -0.15 0.94 16.89
CA HIS A 132 -0.99 -0.14 16.43
C HIS A 132 -1.19 -1.23 17.48
N ASN A 133 -2.42 -1.76 17.60
CA ASN A 133 -2.80 -2.90 18.44
C ASN A 133 -2.57 -2.74 19.96
N LEU A 134 -2.71 -1.54 20.49
CA LEU A 134 -2.58 -1.30 21.93
C LEU A 134 -3.88 -1.40 22.72
N LEU A 135 -5.02 -1.06 22.10
CA LEU A 135 -6.31 -1.16 22.78
C LEU A 135 -6.78 -2.62 22.81
N GLU A 136 -7.47 -2.98 23.89
CA GLU A 136 -8.02 -4.32 24.13
C GLU A 136 -9.56 -4.32 24.14
N TYR A 137 -10.17 -5.46 23.90
CA TYR A 137 -11.62 -5.62 23.96
C TYR A 137 -12.13 -5.61 25.40
N GLY A 138 -13.28 -4.95 25.62
CA GLY A 138 -13.96 -4.92 26.91
C GLY A 138 -13.34 -3.96 27.91
N HIS A 139 -12.51 -3.04 27.48
CA HIS A 139 -11.88 -2.04 28.32
C HIS A 139 -12.51 -0.66 28.15
N LYS A 140 -12.40 0.15 29.18
CA LYS A 140 -12.69 1.57 29.15
C LYS A 140 -11.38 2.35 29.20
N TYR A 141 -11.25 3.37 28.36
CA TYR A 141 -10.06 4.19 28.25
C TYR A 141 -10.39 5.66 28.45
N TYR A 142 -9.41 6.43 28.90
CA TYR A 142 -9.48 7.90 28.86
C TYR A 142 -8.22 8.49 28.24
N VAL A 143 -8.38 9.66 27.64
CA VAL A 143 -7.35 10.35 26.89
C VAL A 143 -7.01 11.66 27.57
N LEU A 144 -5.74 11.88 27.84
CA LEU A 144 -5.20 13.15 28.29
C LEU A 144 -4.39 13.80 27.17
N ILE A 145 -4.56 15.09 26.98
CA ILE A 145 -3.87 15.85 25.93
C ILE A 145 -3.29 17.11 26.54
N ASP A 146 -1.97 17.24 26.50
CA ASP A 146 -1.29 18.41 27.01
C ASP A 146 -1.70 19.67 26.21
N LYS A 147 -1.85 20.79 26.89
CA LYS A 147 -2.23 22.08 26.27
C LYS A 147 -1.23 22.55 25.19
N GLU A 148 0.01 22.10 25.29
CA GLU A 148 1.08 22.43 24.35
C GLU A 148 0.95 21.74 23.00
N VAL A 149 0.09 20.70 22.86
CA VAL A 149 -0.08 19.92 21.63
C VAL A 149 -0.64 20.79 20.50
N PHE A 150 -1.62 21.63 20.80
CA PHE A 150 -2.20 22.55 19.82
C PHE A 150 -2.11 24.00 20.30
N ASP A 151 -1.87 24.91 19.36
CA ASP A 151 -1.77 26.34 19.70
C ASP A 151 -3.11 26.90 20.22
N GLY A 152 -3.06 27.57 21.37
CA GLY A 152 -4.24 28.15 22.02
C GLY A 152 -5.28 27.12 22.52
N PHE A 153 -4.88 25.88 22.73
CA PHE A 153 -5.70 24.82 23.31
C PHE A 153 -5.51 24.75 24.82
N ASP A 154 -6.60 24.53 25.58
CA ASP A 154 -6.52 24.45 27.04
C ASP A 154 -6.10 23.06 27.55
N GLY A 155 -6.02 22.06 26.65
CA GLY A 155 -5.73 20.67 27.01
C GLY A 155 -6.97 19.88 27.44
N ILE A 156 -6.76 18.58 27.65
CA ILE A 156 -7.70 17.69 28.37
C ILE A 156 -6.89 17.03 29.48
N ASP A 157 -7.10 17.48 30.73
CA ASP A 157 -6.28 17.11 31.89
C ASP A 157 -7.04 16.31 32.95
N TYR A 158 -8.27 15.88 32.66
CA TYR A 158 -9.10 15.13 33.58
C TYR A 158 -9.74 13.89 32.94
N LYS A 159 -9.89 12.86 33.74
CA LYS A 159 -10.27 11.49 33.34
C LYS A 159 -11.58 11.41 32.55
N ASP A 160 -12.59 12.19 32.95
CA ASP A 160 -13.90 12.20 32.29
C ASP A 160 -14.01 13.23 31.15
N GLY A 161 -12.90 13.88 30.76
CA GLY A 161 -12.88 14.87 29.67
C GLY A 161 -13.02 14.22 28.29
N PHE A 162 -12.36 13.08 28.10
CA PHE A 162 -12.45 12.29 26.90
C PHE A 162 -12.25 10.81 27.24
N CYS A 163 -13.32 10.07 27.34
CA CYS A 163 -13.27 8.63 27.62
C CYS A 163 -14.26 7.84 26.77
N PHE A 164 -13.96 6.57 26.54
CA PHE A 164 -14.77 5.66 25.73
C PHE A 164 -14.55 4.21 26.18
N SER A 165 -15.42 3.30 25.74
CA SER A 165 -15.26 1.87 25.98
C SER A 165 -15.23 1.12 24.65
N THR A 166 -14.34 0.15 24.56
CA THR A 166 -14.21 -0.71 23.38
C THR A 166 -15.33 -1.77 23.32
N LYS A 167 -15.48 -2.36 22.15
CA LYS A 167 -16.33 -3.55 21.96
C LYS A 167 -15.95 -4.62 22.99
N LYS A 168 -16.95 -5.31 23.50
CA LYS A 168 -16.76 -6.30 24.58
C LYS A 168 -15.95 -7.50 24.15
N GLU A 169 -16.16 -7.93 22.90
CA GLU A 169 -15.59 -9.15 22.37
C GLU A 169 -15.04 -8.94 20.97
N ARG A 170 -14.03 -9.71 20.66
CA ARG A 170 -13.45 -9.78 19.32
C ARG A 170 -14.49 -10.29 18.31
N PRO A 171 -14.58 -9.70 17.11
CA PRO A 171 -15.39 -10.25 16.04
C PRO A 171 -14.98 -11.70 15.71
N ILE A 172 -15.98 -12.56 15.58
CA ILE A 172 -15.81 -13.99 15.28
C ILE A 172 -16.28 -14.31 13.86
N GLY A 173 -15.84 -15.44 13.34
CA GLY A 173 -16.19 -15.89 12.00
C GLY A 173 -15.10 -15.56 10.98
N ASN A 174 -15.50 -15.54 9.71
CA ASN A 174 -14.60 -15.35 8.58
C ASN A 174 -15.04 -14.22 7.62
N ARG A 175 -15.98 -13.40 8.03
CA ARG A 175 -16.43 -12.20 7.30
C ARG A 175 -16.44 -11.02 8.26
N PHE A 176 -15.76 -9.95 7.88
CA PHE A 176 -15.61 -8.74 8.67
C PHE A 176 -15.99 -7.52 7.85
N VAL A 177 -16.66 -6.58 8.51
CA VAL A 177 -17.05 -5.30 7.93
C VAL A 177 -16.12 -4.21 8.46
N VAL A 178 -15.47 -3.49 7.56
CA VAL A 178 -14.72 -2.27 7.87
C VAL A 178 -15.62 -1.07 7.61
N ASP A 179 -15.95 -0.34 8.66
CA ASP A 179 -16.79 0.86 8.58
C ASP A 179 -16.47 1.77 9.77
N LYS A 180 -16.26 3.05 9.50
CA LYS A 180 -15.98 4.06 10.53
C LYS A 180 -17.12 4.33 11.50
N ASN A 181 -18.34 3.89 11.17
CA ASN A 181 -19.50 4.14 12.01
C ASN A 181 -19.96 2.88 12.78
N HIS A 182 -20.12 1.75 12.09
CA HIS A 182 -20.74 0.56 12.66
C HIS A 182 -20.07 -0.75 12.20
N GLY A 183 -18.78 -0.69 11.84
CA GLY A 183 -18.02 -1.87 11.42
C GLY A 183 -17.65 -2.82 12.55
N ASP A 184 -17.18 -3.99 12.17
CA ASP A 184 -16.44 -4.88 13.07
C ASP A 184 -15.09 -4.25 13.41
N PHE A 185 -14.51 -3.56 12.43
CA PHE A 185 -13.25 -2.82 12.49
C PHE A 185 -13.42 -1.41 11.94
N TYR A 186 -12.61 -0.50 12.46
CA TYR A 186 -12.55 0.90 12.01
C TYR A 186 -11.58 1.08 10.83
N THR A 187 -10.53 0.23 10.76
CA THR A 187 -9.46 0.27 9.77
C THR A 187 -9.39 -1.04 8.96
N VAL A 188 -8.84 -0.95 7.75
CA VAL A 188 -8.57 -2.12 6.93
C VAL A 188 -7.47 -2.97 7.56
N GLN A 189 -6.44 -2.32 8.12
CA GLN A 189 -5.35 -3.00 8.80
C GLN A 189 -5.85 -3.83 9.99
N GLY A 190 -6.73 -3.26 10.82
CA GLY A 190 -7.30 -3.98 11.97
C GLY A 190 -8.08 -5.23 11.56
N ALA A 191 -8.87 -5.16 10.50
CA ALA A 191 -9.59 -6.31 9.96
C ALA A 191 -8.63 -7.40 9.48
N ILE A 192 -7.58 -7.04 8.76
CA ILE A 192 -6.58 -7.99 8.24
C ILE A 192 -5.75 -8.60 9.37
N ASP A 193 -5.39 -7.84 10.37
CA ASP A 193 -4.65 -8.35 11.54
C ASP A 193 -5.47 -9.35 12.35
N ASN A 194 -6.79 -9.26 12.25
CA ASN A 194 -7.70 -10.24 12.86
C ASN A 194 -7.68 -11.61 12.17
N ILE A 195 -7.11 -11.74 10.97
CA ILE A 195 -7.06 -12.97 10.20
C ILE A 195 -5.77 -13.74 10.53
N PRO A 196 -5.85 -15.04 10.86
CA PRO A 196 -4.67 -15.85 11.14
C PRO A 196 -3.72 -15.96 9.96
N ASP A 197 -2.41 -16.03 10.25
CA ASP A 197 -1.40 -16.35 9.24
C ASP A 197 -1.59 -17.75 8.67
N PHE A 198 -1.29 -17.90 7.39
CA PHE A 198 -1.32 -19.18 6.67
C PHE A 198 -2.66 -19.91 6.78
N SER A 199 -3.75 -19.20 6.97
CA SER A 199 -5.08 -19.82 7.14
C SER A 199 -5.56 -20.50 5.84
N ASP A 200 -6.08 -21.72 5.98
CA ASP A 200 -6.76 -22.41 4.89
C ASP A 200 -8.25 -21.99 4.79
N VAL A 201 -8.75 -21.26 5.78
CA VAL A 201 -10.11 -20.71 5.76
C VAL A 201 -10.15 -19.49 4.85
N LYS A 202 -11.18 -19.39 4.03
CA LYS A 202 -11.43 -18.20 3.19
C LYS A 202 -12.07 -17.11 4.04
N TYR A 203 -11.43 -15.95 4.09
CA TYR A 203 -11.91 -14.76 4.80
C TYR A 203 -12.43 -13.71 3.84
N PHE A 204 -13.36 -12.90 4.32
CA PHE A 204 -13.95 -11.78 3.58
C PHE A 204 -13.82 -10.52 4.41
N VAL A 205 -13.32 -9.46 3.78
CA VAL A 205 -13.22 -8.12 4.35
C VAL A 205 -14.03 -7.19 3.46
N ASP A 206 -15.21 -6.79 3.93
CA ASP A 206 -16.11 -5.90 3.20
C ASP A 206 -15.91 -4.46 3.72
N ILE A 207 -15.44 -3.57 2.85
CA ILE A 207 -15.07 -2.19 3.22
C ILE A 207 -16.17 -1.25 2.74
N LYS A 208 -16.77 -0.50 3.66
CA LYS A 208 -17.79 0.50 3.37
C LYS A 208 -17.18 1.75 2.75
N ASN A 209 -17.99 2.48 1.97
CA ASN A 209 -17.57 3.75 1.41
C ASN A 209 -17.04 4.68 2.50
N GLY A 210 -15.86 5.24 2.25
CA GLY A 210 -15.15 6.09 3.19
C GLY A 210 -13.70 6.30 2.80
N GLU A 211 -13.08 7.25 3.47
CA GLU A 211 -11.67 7.57 3.34
C GLU A 211 -10.91 6.91 4.50
N TYR A 212 -9.99 6.02 4.17
CA TYR A 212 -9.18 5.24 5.11
C TYR A 212 -7.72 5.69 5.00
N GLU A 213 -7.35 6.68 5.83
CA GLU A 213 -5.99 7.21 5.85
C GLU A 213 -5.12 6.39 6.80
N GLU A 214 -4.54 5.34 6.25
CA GLU A 214 -3.76 4.35 6.99
C GLU A 214 -2.72 3.67 6.11
N LEU A 215 -1.59 3.25 6.70
CA LEU A 215 -0.69 2.29 6.10
C LEU A 215 -1.31 0.89 6.23
N VAL A 216 -1.51 0.20 5.11
CA VAL A 216 -1.96 -1.19 5.12
C VAL A 216 -0.81 -2.10 4.73
N TYR A 217 -0.20 -2.73 5.74
CA TYR A 217 0.94 -3.62 5.57
C TYR A 217 0.68 -4.95 6.25
N PHE A 218 0.80 -6.04 5.53
CA PHE A 218 0.64 -7.37 6.09
C PHE A 218 1.43 -8.43 5.33
N ARG A 219 1.67 -9.54 6.00
CA ARG A 219 2.38 -10.69 5.42
C ARG A 219 1.78 -12.01 5.88
N ASN A 220 2.15 -13.08 5.16
CA ASN A 220 1.77 -14.46 5.48
C ASN A 220 0.27 -14.75 5.42
N LYS A 221 -0.52 -13.90 4.77
CA LYS A 221 -1.97 -14.09 4.65
C LYS A 221 -2.34 -14.94 3.46
N ARG A 222 -3.42 -15.71 3.60
CA ARG A 222 -3.95 -16.57 2.53
C ARG A 222 -5.46 -16.48 2.45
N ASN A 223 -5.99 -16.70 1.23
CA ASN A 223 -7.41 -16.89 0.98
C ASN A 223 -8.29 -15.75 1.51
N ILE A 224 -7.91 -14.51 1.24
CA ILE A 224 -8.68 -13.32 1.66
C ILE A 224 -9.31 -12.66 0.44
N VAL A 225 -10.59 -12.33 0.55
CA VAL A 225 -11.32 -11.48 -0.40
C VAL A 225 -11.58 -10.13 0.26
N ILE A 226 -10.93 -9.10 -0.26
CA ILE A 226 -11.09 -7.70 0.16
C ILE A 226 -11.97 -7.01 -0.87
N THR A 227 -13.14 -6.55 -0.46
CA THR A 227 -14.11 -5.94 -1.37
C THR A 227 -14.53 -4.56 -0.84
N GLY A 228 -14.29 -3.53 -1.63
CA GLY A 228 -14.86 -2.21 -1.40
C GLY A 228 -16.33 -2.17 -1.79
N GLU A 229 -17.12 -1.36 -1.13
CA GLU A 229 -18.53 -1.13 -1.50
C GLU A 229 -18.65 -0.50 -2.89
N SER A 230 -17.70 0.37 -3.26
CA SER A 230 -17.53 0.87 -4.63
C SER A 230 -16.10 1.38 -4.86
N LYS A 231 -15.61 1.28 -6.10
CA LYS A 231 -14.26 1.72 -6.46
C LYS A 231 -13.99 3.18 -6.12
N ASP A 232 -14.93 4.05 -6.43
CA ASP A 232 -14.77 5.49 -6.24
C ASP A 232 -15.17 5.96 -4.83
N GLY A 233 -15.89 5.11 -4.08
CA GLY A 233 -16.34 5.41 -2.72
C GLY A 233 -15.38 4.92 -1.63
N VAL A 234 -14.58 3.90 -1.89
CA VAL A 234 -13.59 3.38 -0.94
C VAL A 234 -12.21 3.86 -1.34
N LEU A 235 -11.64 4.75 -0.54
CA LEU A 235 -10.28 5.27 -0.73
C LEU A 235 -9.40 4.85 0.46
N ILE A 236 -8.41 3.99 0.20
CA ILE A 236 -7.35 3.65 1.16
C ILE A 236 -6.11 4.41 0.72
N HIS A 237 -5.60 5.28 1.59
CA HIS A 237 -4.45 6.11 1.21
C HIS A 237 -3.56 6.45 2.40
N TYR A 238 -2.32 6.81 2.10
CA TYR A 238 -1.39 7.30 3.10
C TYR A 238 -0.26 8.13 2.49
N ALA A 239 0.24 9.10 3.24
CA ALA A 239 1.39 9.88 2.86
C ALA A 239 2.69 9.08 3.11
N ASN A 240 3.05 8.20 2.17
CA ASN A 240 4.22 7.32 2.25
C ASN A 240 5.05 7.36 0.96
N ASN A 241 6.37 7.25 1.11
CA ASN A 241 7.34 7.11 0.02
C ASN A 241 8.69 6.59 0.55
N GLU A 242 9.70 6.49 -0.33
CA GLU A 242 11.04 6.00 0.01
C GLU A 242 11.81 6.90 0.99
N VAL A 243 11.39 8.16 1.15
CA VAL A 243 12.00 9.09 2.10
C VAL A 243 11.34 8.93 3.46
N PHE A 244 10.00 8.89 3.50
CA PHE A 244 9.25 8.79 4.75
C PHE A 244 9.46 7.45 5.45
N ASN A 245 9.43 6.34 4.71
CA ASN A 245 9.74 5.00 5.23
C ASN A 245 10.94 4.39 4.47
N PRO A 246 12.17 4.84 4.73
CA PRO A 246 13.35 4.27 4.11
C PRO A 246 13.61 2.85 4.57
N HIS A 247 14.42 2.13 3.82
CA HIS A 247 14.92 0.83 4.28
C HIS A 247 15.78 1.00 5.51
N PRO A 248 15.66 0.15 6.52
CA PRO A 248 16.69 0.01 7.53
C PRO A 248 18.01 -0.40 6.85
N GLU A 249 19.13 0.24 7.21
CA GLU A 249 20.43 0.02 6.56
C GLU A 249 20.90 -1.45 6.55
N TYR A 250 20.50 -2.22 7.56
CA TYR A 250 20.85 -3.62 7.71
C TYR A 250 19.92 -4.57 6.94
N VAL A 251 18.83 -4.08 6.35
CA VAL A 251 17.90 -4.89 5.59
C VAL A 251 18.20 -4.76 4.10
N LYS A 252 18.54 -5.90 3.48
CA LYS A 252 18.63 -5.96 2.03
C LYS A 252 17.27 -6.30 1.46
N THR A 253 16.71 -5.37 0.71
CA THR A 253 15.54 -5.65 -0.10
C THR A 253 15.97 -6.38 -1.36
N ASN A 254 15.33 -7.49 -1.67
CA ASN A 254 15.63 -8.23 -2.89
C ASN A 254 14.39 -8.58 -3.70
N GLU A 255 13.24 -8.07 -3.30
CA GLU A 255 11.97 -8.23 -4.02
C GLU A 255 11.57 -9.72 -4.25
N LYS A 256 12.08 -10.60 -3.43
CA LYS A 256 11.64 -12.00 -3.43
C LYS A 256 10.53 -12.19 -2.42
N VAL A 257 9.60 -13.06 -2.74
CA VAL A 257 8.51 -13.42 -1.81
C VAL A 257 9.07 -13.88 -0.47
N GLY A 258 8.50 -13.38 0.62
CA GLY A 258 8.94 -13.70 1.98
C GLY A 258 10.22 -13.00 2.44
N THR A 259 10.81 -12.16 1.60
CA THR A 259 11.92 -11.30 1.98
C THR A 259 11.44 -9.89 2.27
N PHE A 260 12.27 -9.06 2.88
CA PHE A 260 11.89 -7.71 3.21
C PHE A 260 12.02 -6.80 1.96
N PRO A 261 10.91 -6.39 1.35
CA PRO A 261 10.93 -5.55 0.18
C PRO A 261 11.00 -4.06 0.52
N SER A 262 10.69 -3.23 -0.45
CA SER A 262 10.49 -1.80 -0.29
C SER A 262 9.41 -1.47 0.76
N ARG A 263 9.54 -0.34 1.47
CA ARG A 263 8.61 0.13 2.52
C ARG A 263 7.81 1.36 2.11
N ARG A 264 7.76 1.66 0.85
CA ARG A 264 7.33 2.95 0.29
C ARG A 264 5.90 2.96 -0.26
N ALA A 265 5.23 1.80 -0.32
CA ALA A 265 3.84 1.70 -0.76
C ALA A 265 2.86 2.19 0.31
N ALA A 266 1.66 2.64 -0.10
CA ALA A 266 0.56 2.88 0.82
C ALA A 266 -0.11 1.57 1.25
N PHE A 267 -0.25 0.62 0.32
CA PHE A 267 -0.80 -0.71 0.55
C PHE A 267 0.20 -1.78 0.13
N PHE A 268 0.56 -2.68 1.05
CA PHE A 268 1.58 -3.69 0.80
C PHE A 268 1.20 -5.06 1.35
N MET A 269 1.37 -6.08 0.53
CA MET A 269 1.24 -7.48 0.92
C MET A 269 2.50 -8.27 0.61
N ASP A 270 3.03 -9.01 1.59
CA ASP A 270 4.23 -9.83 1.47
C ASP A 270 3.97 -11.29 1.81
N ASN A 271 4.49 -12.20 1.02
CA ASN A 271 4.30 -13.64 1.18
C ASN A 271 2.81 -14.02 1.31
N CYS A 272 1.96 -13.36 0.51
CA CYS A 272 0.53 -13.58 0.51
C CYS A 272 0.11 -14.48 -0.66
N HIS A 273 -0.94 -15.27 -0.47
CA HIS A 273 -1.37 -16.25 -1.45
C HIS A 273 -2.90 -16.27 -1.59
N GLY A 274 -3.38 -16.16 -2.82
CA GLY A 274 -4.81 -16.23 -3.11
C GLY A 274 -5.60 -15.04 -2.52
N ILE A 275 -4.99 -13.86 -2.54
CA ILE A 275 -5.67 -12.62 -2.16
C ILE A 275 -6.47 -12.13 -3.37
N VAL A 276 -7.74 -11.84 -3.15
CA VAL A 276 -8.59 -11.14 -4.11
C VAL A 276 -8.90 -9.75 -3.58
N MET A 277 -8.67 -8.73 -4.39
CA MET A 277 -8.95 -7.34 -4.02
C MET A 277 -9.77 -6.69 -5.14
N ARG A 278 -10.89 -6.06 -4.79
CA ARG A 278 -11.79 -5.49 -5.80
C ARG A 278 -12.60 -4.29 -5.30
N ASP A 279 -13.05 -3.49 -6.28
CA ASP A 279 -14.00 -2.39 -6.09
C ASP A 279 -13.53 -1.34 -5.09
N LEU A 280 -12.26 -0.93 -5.14
CA LEU A 280 -11.70 0.11 -4.27
C LEU A 280 -10.54 0.86 -4.92
N THR A 281 -10.14 1.96 -4.32
CA THR A 281 -8.98 2.77 -4.70
C THR A 281 -7.90 2.69 -3.63
N VAL A 282 -6.65 2.50 -4.05
CA VAL A 282 -5.45 2.62 -3.20
C VAL A 282 -4.54 3.73 -3.72
N LYS A 283 -4.00 4.56 -2.82
CA LYS A 283 -3.26 5.75 -3.22
C LYS A 283 -2.13 6.09 -2.26
N THR A 284 -1.01 6.55 -2.78
CA THR A 284 -0.03 7.30 -1.99
C THR A 284 -0.26 8.80 -2.14
N ASP A 285 -0.03 9.56 -1.07
CA ASP A 285 -0.19 11.02 -1.07
C ASP A 285 1.14 11.77 -1.19
N LEU A 286 2.27 11.08 -1.16
CA LEU A 286 3.58 11.68 -1.33
C LEU A 286 4.14 11.44 -2.73
N HIS A 287 4.92 12.43 -3.21
CA HIS A 287 5.73 12.30 -4.41
C HIS A 287 7.02 11.53 -4.13
N GLY A 288 7.59 10.93 -5.16
CA GLY A 288 8.85 10.21 -5.12
C GLY A 288 8.69 8.79 -5.66
N GLN A 289 9.47 7.85 -5.17
CA GLN A 289 9.18 6.42 -5.36
C GLN A 289 8.15 6.01 -4.32
N ALA A 290 6.91 5.91 -4.77
CA ALA A 290 5.77 5.78 -3.86
C ALA A 290 4.65 5.02 -4.56
N GLU A 291 4.63 3.70 -4.37
CA GLU A 291 3.58 2.85 -4.91
C GLU A 291 2.25 3.06 -4.17
N GLY A 292 1.14 3.07 -4.92
CA GLY A 292 -0.17 2.85 -4.32
C GLY A 292 -0.27 1.42 -3.80
N LEU A 293 0.18 0.44 -4.60
CA LEU A 293 0.11 -0.99 -4.28
C LEU A 293 1.44 -1.70 -4.52
N LEU A 294 1.88 -2.49 -3.53
CA LEU A 294 2.98 -3.43 -3.67
C LEU A 294 2.51 -4.85 -3.36
N VAL A 295 2.69 -5.75 -4.33
CA VAL A 295 2.30 -7.16 -4.25
C VAL A 295 3.54 -8.05 -4.31
N ASN A 296 3.75 -8.84 -3.27
CA ASN A 296 4.84 -9.81 -3.18
C ASN A 296 4.26 -11.14 -2.72
N GLY A 297 3.85 -11.98 -3.67
CA GLY A 297 3.13 -13.22 -3.34
C GLY A 297 2.72 -14.01 -4.57
N TYR A 298 1.76 -14.92 -4.41
CA TYR A 298 1.33 -15.87 -5.43
C TYR A 298 -0.19 -15.90 -5.57
N ASP A 299 -0.68 -16.13 -6.78
CA ASP A 299 -2.10 -16.36 -7.09
C ASP A 299 -3.01 -15.23 -6.59
N ASN A 300 -2.52 -13.99 -6.68
CA ASN A 300 -3.30 -12.83 -6.27
C ASN A 300 -4.08 -12.24 -7.46
N CYS A 301 -5.31 -11.85 -7.22
CA CYS A 301 -6.23 -11.33 -8.23
C CYS A 301 -6.75 -9.93 -7.85
N PHE A 302 -6.75 -9.03 -8.83
CA PHE A 302 -7.18 -7.65 -8.66
C PHE A 302 -8.21 -7.31 -9.73
N GLU A 303 -9.39 -6.86 -9.30
CA GLU A 303 -10.48 -6.55 -10.23
C GLU A 303 -11.09 -5.19 -9.90
N ASN A 304 -11.27 -4.36 -10.93
CA ASN A 304 -11.93 -3.05 -10.79
C ASN A 304 -11.36 -2.20 -9.66
N ILE A 305 -10.02 -2.20 -9.52
CA ILE A 305 -9.32 -1.33 -8.55
C ILE A 305 -8.65 -0.16 -9.25
N HIS A 306 -8.54 0.94 -8.55
CA HIS A 306 -7.76 2.09 -8.98
C HIS A 306 -6.50 2.20 -8.13
N ILE A 307 -5.33 2.11 -8.75
CA ILE A 307 -4.02 2.18 -8.10
C ILE A 307 -3.38 3.52 -8.48
N ILE A 308 -3.11 4.36 -7.50
CA ILE A 308 -2.52 5.68 -7.71
C ILE A 308 -1.20 5.76 -6.98
N GLY A 309 -0.11 5.88 -7.75
CA GLY A 309 1.23 6.12 -7.23
C GLY A 309 1.78 7.46 -7.68
N SER A 310 2.93 7.79 -7.15
CA SER A 310 3.79 8.82 -7.75
C SER A 310 4.94 8.12 -8.46
N GLY A 311 5.98 8.52 -8.96
CA GLY A 311 6.96 7.70 -9.67
C GLY A 311 6.40 6.31 -10.04
N ASP A 312 6.68 5.32 -9.23
CA ASP A 312 6.17 3.95 -9.34
C ASP A 312 4.73 3.87 -8.79
N ALA A 313 3.78 3.24 -9.49
CA ALA A 313 2.41 3.09 -8.97
C ALA A 313 2.12 1.68 -8.45
N LEU A 314 2.57 0.68 -9.21
CA LEU A 314 2.39 -0.73 -8.89
C LEU A 314 3.76 -1.44 -8.90
N GLN A 315 4.09 -2.11 -7.80
CA GLN A 315 5.16 -3.10 -7.80
C GLN A 315 4.56 -4.49 -7.65
N THR A 316 4.83 -5.40 -8.61
CA THR A 316 4.27 -6.76 -8.64
C THR A 316 5.36 -7.81 -8.79
N ASN A 317 5.48 -8.68 -7.79
CA ASN A 317 6.51 -9.71 -7.68
C ASN A 317 5.89 -11.08 -7.41
N GLY A 318 5.63 -11.82 -8.43
CA GLY A 318 5.00 -13.15 -8.39
C GLY A 318 3.70 -13.18 -9.20
N PRO A 319 3.14 -14.38 -9.41
CA PRO A 319 1.97 -14.54 -10.25
C PRO A 319 0.78 -13.72 -9.76
N ALA A 320 0.35 -12.77 -10.60
CA ALA A 320 -0.74 -11.87 -10.28
C ALA A 320 -1.58 -11.52 -11.52
N TYR A 321 -2.90 -11.47 -11.36
CA TYR A 321 -3.86 -11.15 -12.40
C TYR A 321 -4.60 -9.84 -12.09
N TYR A 322 -4.60 -8.93 -13.07
CA TYR A 322 -5.24 -7.60 -12.97
C TYR A 322 -6.29 -7.47 -14.06
N ARG A 323 -7.55 -7.20 -13.70
CA ARG A 323 -8.65 -7.05 -14.65
C ARG A 323 -9.46 -5.78 -14.39
N ASN A 324 -9.77 -5.05 -15.46
CA ASN A 324 -10.59 -3.83 -15.40
C ASN A 324 -10.02 -2.77 -14.42
N CYS A 325 -8.71 -2.76 -14.21
CA CYS A 325 -8.05 -1.85 -13.29
C CYS A 325 -7.70 -0.50 -13.96
N ILE A 326 -7.42 0.49 -13.12
CA ILE A 326 -6.80 1.76 -13.53
C ILE A 326 -5.51 1.91 -12.74
N ILE A 327 -4.40 2.24 -13.41
CA ILE A 327 -3.09 2.39 -12.78
C ILE A 327 -2.50 3.73 -13.20
N ASP A 328 -2.36 4.64 -12.26
CA ASP A 328 -1.85 5.99 -12.47
C ASP A 328 -0.47 6.16 -11.84
N GLY A 329 0.52 6.52 -12.65
CA GLY A 329 1.89 6.76 -12.22
C GLY A 329 2.57 7.90 -12.97
N GLU A 330 3.81 8.20 -12.61
CA GLU A 330 4.59 9.28 -13.22
C GLU A 330 5.84 8.79 -13.95
N GLY A 331 6.10 7.48 -13.94
CA GLY A 331 7.22 6.82 -14.62
C GLY A 331 7.58 5.53 -13.88
N ASP A 332 8.05 4.50 -14.60
CA ASP A 332 8.12 3.14 -14.08
C ASP A 332 6.82 2.72 -13.38
N THR A 333 5.70 3.19 -13.97
CA THR A 333 4.36 3.06 -13.38
C THR A 333 4.07 1.64 -12.90
N ILE A 334 4.60 0.62 -13.63
CA ILE A 334 4.65 -0.76 -13.17
C ILE A 334 6.11 -1.20 -13.02
N LEU A 335 6.46 -1.63 -11.83
CA LEU A 335 7.72 -2.29 -11.50
C LEU A 335 7.49 -3.75 -11.14
N GLY A 336 8.55 -4.51 -11.13
CA GLY A 336 8.53 -5.84 -10.51
C GLY A 336 9.23 -6.90 -11.32
N ARG A 337 9.09 -8.12 -10.83
CA ARG A 337 9.74 -9.29 -11.38
C ARG A 337 8.75 -10.29 -11.97
N GLY A 338 7.47 -9.92 -12.01
CA GLY A 338 6.39 -10.72 -12.61
C GLY A 338 6.32 -12.16 -12.11
N PRO A 339 5.60 -13.06 -12.79
CA PRO A 339 4.75 -12.76 -13.93
C PRO A 339 3.49 -11.99 -13.52
N ALA A 340 3.02 -11.13 -14.42
CA ALA A 340 1.76 -10.44 -14.22
C ALA A 340 0.95 -10.40 -15.53
N PHE A 341 -0.34 -10.64 -15.42
CA PHE A 341 -1.27 -10.62 -16.54
C PHE A 341 -2.30 -9.51 -16.33
N PHE A 342 -2.39 -8.63 -17.32
CA PHE A 342 -3.29 -7.49 -17.31
C PHE A 342 -4.32 -7.62 -18.41
N GLU A 343 -5.59 -7.53 -18.08
CA GLU A 343 -6.70 -7.59 -19.01
C GLU A 343 -7.62 -6.38 -18.86
N ASN A 344 -7.98 -5.74 -19.97
CA ASN A 344 -8.89 -4.59 -20.00
C ASN A 344 -8.49 -3.48 -18.99
N THR A 345 -7.20 -3.30 -18.77
CA THR A 345 -6.66 -2.36 -17.75
C THR A 345 -6.16 -1.09 -18.44
N THR A 346 -6.43 0.06 -17.81
CA THR A 346 -5.94 1.36 -18.26
C THR A 346 -4.72 1.77 -17.46
N LEU A 347 -3.66 2.16 -18.15
CA LEU A 347 -2.44 2.69 -17.57
C LEU A 347 -2.28 4.16 -17.98
N ASN A 348 -2.10 5.03 -17.01
CA ASN A 348 -1.76 6.43 -17.23
C ASN A 348 -0.34 6.69 -16.71
N SER A 349 0.54 7.26 -17.52
CA SER A 349 1.93 7.51 -17.12
C SER A 349 2.51 8.76 -17.77
N LYS A 350 3.28 9.53 -17.02
CA LYS A 350 4.07 10.66 -17.56
C LYS A 350 5.37 10.18 -18.21
N GLY A 351 6.07 9.25 -17.57
CA GLY A 351 7.29 8.64 -18.09
C GLY A 351 7.05 7.22 -18.59
N ALA A 352 8.10 6.42 -18.72
CA ALA A 352 7.99 5.03 -19.15
C ALA A 352 6.96 4.27 -18.30
N PHE A 353 6.08 3.53 -18.97
CA PHE A 353 5.05 2.74 -18.26
C PHE A 353 5.67 1.64 -17.41
N MET A 354 6.79 1.08 -17.83
CA MET A 354 7.35 -0.10 -17.16
C MET A 354 8.87 -0.13 -17.11
N TRP A 355 9.37 -0.65 -15.99
CA TRP A 355 10.70 -1.22 -15.88
C TRP A 355 10.56 -2.67 -15.41
N ILE A 356 10.70 -3.62 -16.34
CA ILE A 356 10.47 -5.04 -16.10
C ILE A 356 11.79 -5.72 -15.74
N ARG A 357 11.77 -6.50 -14.67
CA ARG A 357 12.96 -7.12 -14.08
C ARG A 357 12.80 -8.63 -13.84
N ASN A 358 11.96 -9.29 -14.64
CA ASN A 358 11.80 -10.74 -14.53
C ASN A 358 13.08 -11.47 -14.95
N GLY A 359 13.28 -12.66 -14.39
CA GLY A 359 14.34 -13.58 -14.80
C GLY A 359 13.88 -14.50 -15.93
N LYS A 360 14.79 -15.36 -16.37
CA LYS A 360 14.51 -16.36 -17.41
C LYS A 360 13.53 -17.46 -16.98
N GLU A 361 13.34 -17.61 -15.67
CA GLU A 361 12.54 -18.67 -15.05
C GLU A 361 11.04 -18.40 -15.07
N ASN A 362 10.63 -17.16 -15.38
CA ASN A 362 9.23 -16.77 -15.38
C ASN A 362 8.94 -15.77 -16.51
N HIS A 363 7.68 -15.62 -16.83
CA HIS A 363 7.19 -14.56 -17.68
C HIS A 363 7.30 -13.19 -16.99
N GLY A 364 7.27 -12.12 -17.80
CA GLY A 364 7.20 -10.73 -17.32
C GLY A 364 5.75 -10.25 -17.25
N ASN A 365 5.50 -9.09 -17.85
CA ASN A 365 4.17 -8.49 -17.89
C ASN A 365 3.50 -8.69 -19.25
N VAL A 366 2.29 -9.19 -19.24
CA VAL A 366 1.48 -9.41 -20.45
C VAL A 366 0.21 -8.60 -20.36
N PHE A 367 -0.10 -7.87 -21.44
CA PHE A 367 -1.24 -6.97 -21.53
C PHE A 367 -2.15 -7.39 -22.69
N VAL A 368 -3.41 -7.66 -22.37
CA VAL A 368 -4.43 -8.04 -23.35
C VAL A 368 -5.57 -7.02 -23.30
N ASN A 369 -5.90 -6.42 -24.44
CA ASN A 369 -6.96 -5.41 -24.56
C ASN A 369 -6.79 -4.23 -23.59
N CYS A 370 -5.57 -3.86 -23.24
CA CYS A 370 -5.27 -2.79 -22.30
C CYS A 370 -5.13 -1.44 -23.03
N MET A 371 -5.28 -0.34 -22.28
CA MET A 371 -5.06 1.01 -22.75
C MET A 371 -3.81 1.62 -22.10
N PHE A 372 -2.90 2.10 -22.91
CA PHE A 372 -1.73 2.87 -22.50
C PHE A 372 -1.95 4.33 -22.86
N ASN A 373 -2.07 5.17 -21.87
CA ASN A 373 -2.33 6.59 -22.02
C ASN A 373 -1.15 7.41 -21.51
N GLY A 374 -0.27 7.82 -22.43
CA GLY A 374 0.85 8.70 -22.14
C GLY A 374 0.35 10.10 -21.78
N LEU A 375 0.83 10.63 -20.68
CA LEU A 375 0.50 11.97 -20.19
C LEU A 375 1.59 12.99 -20.55
N ASP A 376 2.74 12.51 -21.05
CA ASP A 376 3.89 13.30 -21.45
C ASP A 376 4.63 12.59 -22.59
N ASP A 377 5.52 13.31 -23.29
CA ASP A 377 6.27 12.82 -24.48
C ASP A 377 7.25 11.67 -24.17
N ASP A 378 7.62 11.48 -22.91
CA ASP A 378 8.54 10.43 -22.47
C ASP A 378 7.86 9.09 -22.08
N ALA A 379 6.56 8.96 -22.31
CA ALA A 379 5.76 7.80 -21.94
C ALA A 379 6.00 6.58 -22.86
N THR A 380 7.23 6.05 -22.87
CA THR A 380 7.56 4.82 -23.59
C THR A 380 6.98 3.58 -22.89
N ILE A 381 6.66 2.52 -23.63
CA ILE A 381 6.05 1.30 -23.09
C ILE A 381 6.95 0.65 -22.05
N VAL A 382 8.23 0.43 -22.40
CA VAL A 382 9.23 -0.17 -21.50
C VAL A 382 10.53 0.58 -21.63
N ARG A 383 11.19 0.84 -20.51
CA ARG A 383 12.61 1.17 -20.47
C ARG A 383 13.42 0.06 -19.80
N LEU A 384 14.65 -0.14 -20.22
CA LEU A 384 15.61 -1.06 -19.61
C LEU A 384 16.87 -0.30 -19.27
N PRO A 385 16.93 0.36 -18.12
CA PRO A 385 18.07 1.19 -17.73
C PRO A 385 19.25 0.34 -17.30
N ASP A 386 20.46 0.87 -17.44
CA ASP A 386 21.63 0.33 -16.75
C ASP A 386 21.54 0.66 -15.25
N ASN A 387 21.22 -0.33 -14.45
CA ASN A 387 21.14 -0.20 -13.00
C ASN A 387 22.49 -0.51 -12.35
N LYS A 388 23.47 0.40 -12.50
CA LYS A 388 24.82 0.28 -11.93
C LYS A 388 25.52 -1.02 -12.35
N GLY A 389 25.41 -1.36 -13.64
CA GLY A 389 25.96 -2.59 -14.20
C GLY A 389 25.09 -3.82 -14.02
N ILE A 390 23.89 -3.69 -13.43
CA ILE A 390 22.91 -4.78 -13.33
C ILE A 390 21.91 -4.61 -14.47
N SER A 391 21.89 -5.58 -15.38
CA SER A 391 20.91 -5.64 -16.46
C SER A 391 19.96 -6.81 -16.29
N TYR A 392 18.81 -6.73 -16.95
CA TYR A 392 17.77 -7.77 -16.94
C TYR A 392 17.54 -8.26 -18.38
N PRO A 393 18.44 -9.09 -18.92
CA PRO A 393 18.43 -9.47 -20.34
C PRO A 393 17.23 -10.33 -20.75
N ASP A 394 16.56 -10.94 -19.78
CA ASP A 394 15.38 -11.79 -20.02
C ASP A 394 14.05 -11.04 -19.79
N SER A 395 14.09 -9.71 -19.67
CA SER A 395 12.88 -8.88 -19.48
C SER A 395 11.84 -9.15 -20.53
N GLU A 396 10.58 -9.30 -20.12
CA GLU A 396 9.47 -9.63 -21.01
C GLU A 396 8.30 -8.67 -20.82
N CYS A 397 7.87 -8.07 -21.94
CA CYS A 397 6.64 -7.32 -22.06
C CYS A 397 5.92 -7.71 -23.35
N VAL A 398 4.68 -8.16 -23.25
CA VAL A 398 3.89 -8.54 -24.41
C VAL A 398 2.58 -7.77 -24.42
N LEU A 399 2.34 -7.04 -25.53
CA LEU A 399 1.10 -6.32 -25.76
C LEU A 399 0.29 -7.02 -26.84
N ILE A 400 -0.98 -7.33 -26.57
CA ILE A 400 -1.90 -7.93 -27.54
C ILE A 400 -3.20 -7.11 -27.58
N ASN A 401 -3.52 -6.59 -28.75
CA ASN A 401 -4.73 -5.79 -29.02
C ASN A 401 -4.87 -4.57 -28.09
N CYS A 402 -3.75 -3.96 -27.73
CA CYS A 402 -3.75 -2.80 -26.84
C CYS A 402 -4.06 -1.51 -27.61
N THR A 403 -4.63 -0.55 -26.91
CA THR A 403 -4.81 0.84 -27.39
C THR A 403 -3.66 1.69 -26.86
N LEU A 404 -2.98 2.41 -27.74
CA LEU A 404 -1.86 3.30 -27.39
C LEU A 404 -2.25 4.74 -27.71
N ASN A 405 -2.29 5.58 -26.68
CA ASN A 405 -2.56 7.00 -26.77
C ASN A 405 -1.35 7.80 -26.28
N HIS A 406 -0.83 8.73 -27.07
CA HIS A 406 0.35 9.53 -26.77
C HIS A 406 1.58 8.69 -26.34
N VAL A 407 1.74 7.52 -26.95
CA VAL A 407 2.95 6.71 -26.81
C VAL A 407 3.89 7.09 -27.94
N PRO A 408 5.18 7.44 -27.66
CA PRO A 408 6.15 7.80 -28.72
C PRO A 408 6.30 6.70 -29.79
N ASP A 409 6.57 7.09 -31.05
CA ASP A 409 6.72 6.15 -32.17
C ASP A 409 7.80 5.11 -31.92
N ILE A 410 8.86 5.47 -31.19
CA ILE A 410 9.91 4.52 -30.78
C ILE A 410 9.38 3.38 -29.91
N GLY A 411 8.27 3.57 -29.21
CA GLY A 411 7.56 2.63 -28.35
C GLY A 411 8.33 2.18 -27.13
N TYR A 412 9.59 1.79 -27.28
CA TYR A 412 10.44 1.18 -26.26
C TYR A 412 11.74 1.95 -26.10
N GLY A 413 12.10 2.27 -24.87
CA GLY A 413 13.34 2.96 -24.56
C GLY A 413 13.28 3.90 -23.34
N PRO A 414 14.44 4.36 -22.86
CA PRO A 414 15.78 3.96 -23.31
C PRO A 414 16.09 2.49 -23.00
N ILE A 415 16.84 1.86 -23.91
CA ILE A 415 17.33 0.48 -23.74
C ILE A 415 18.83 0.55 -23.52
N GLU A 416 19.25 0.26 -22.31
CA GLU A 416 20.62 0.25 -21.85
C GLU A 416 21.00 -1.14 -21.34
N GLY A 417 22.26 -1.47 -21.33
CA GLY A 417 22.73 -2.77 -20.90
C GLY A 417 22.41 -3.91 -21.88
N ASP A 418 22.49 -5.17 -21.39
CA ASP A 418 22.23 -6.36 -22.21
C ASP A 418 20.73 -6.63 -22.33
N SER A 419 20.20 -6.50 -23.54
CA SER A 419 18.79 -6.72 -23.88
C SER A 419 18.57 -7.80 -24.96
N LYS A 420 19.62 -8.57 -25.31
CA LYS A 420 19.58 -9.50 -26.43
C LYS A 420 18.51 -10.59 -26.32
N LYS A 421 18.08 -10.93 -25.12
CA LYS A 421 17.07 -11.96 -24.85
C LYS A 421 15.73 -11.35 -24.44
N ALA A 422 15.64 -10.01 -24.39
CA ALA A 422 14.39 -9.37 -24.01
C ALA A 422 13.28 -9.70 -25.00
N ARG A 423 12.11 -9.97 -24.49
CA ARG A 423 10.89 -10.25 -25.25
C ARG A 423 9.96 -9.05 -25.15
N LEU A 424 10.22 -8.04 -25.96
CA LEU A 424 9.35 -6.86 -26.07
C LEU A 424 8.51 -7.02 -27.32
N TRP A 425 7.35 -7.67 -27.17
CA TRP A 425 6.52 -8.10 -28.29
C TRP A 425 5.20 -7.35 -28.34
N GLU A 426 4.75 -7.05 -29.57
CA GLU A 426 3.56 -6.25 -29.81
C GLU A 426 2.73 -6.85 -30.96
N TYR A 427 1.42 -6.99 -30.78
CA TYR A 427 0.48 -7.46 -31.79
C TYR A 427 -0.83 -6.67 -31.73
N GLY A 428 -1.30 -6.20 -32.89
CA GLY A 428 -2.63 -5.63 -33.05
C GLY A 428 -2.86 -4.33 -32.26
N SER A 429 -1.79 -3.58 -31.96
CA SER A 429 -1.92 -2.27 -31.27
C SER A 429 -2.63 -1.25 -32.16
N LYS A 430 -3.51 -0.46 -31.55
CA LYS A 430 -4.34 0.55 -32.22
C LYS A 430 -4.24 1.90 -31.53
N ASP A 431 -4.56 2.95 -32.26
CA ASP A 431 -4.78 4.27 -31.69
C ASP A 431 -6.17 4.37 -31.01
N ILE A 432 -6.45 5.50 -30.38
CA ILE A 432 -7.75 5.76 -29.71
C ILE A 432 -8.94 5.78 -30.68
N HIS A 433 -8.71 5.86 -31.98
CA HIS A 433 -9.73 5.85 -33.02
C HIS A 433 -9.92 4.46 -33.63
N GLY A 434 -9.14 3.48 -33.18
CA GLY A 434 -9.19 2.10 -33.64
C GLY A 434 -8.39 1.84 -34.92
N ASN A 435 -7.56 2.80 -35.38
CA ASN A 435 -6.67 2.61 -36.51
C ASN A 435 -5.41 1.84 -36.09
N GLU A 436 -4.84 1.05 -36.99
CA GLU A 436 -3.55 0.41 -36.77
C GLU A 436 -2.45 1.47 -36.59
N ILE A 437 -1.56 1.22 -35.64
CA ILE A 437 -0.41 2.11 -35.38
C ILE A 437 0.71 1.78 -36.36
N ASP A 438 1.35 2.82 -36.89
CA ASP A 438 2.59 2.65 -37.65
C ASP A 438 3.73 2.26 -36.71
N VAL A 439 4.19 1.04 -36.85
CA VAL A 439 5.24 0.44 -36.03
C VAL A 439 6.63 0.46 -36.68
N ILE A 440 6.78 1.17 -37.81
CA ILE A 440 8.04 1.19 -38.58
C ILE A 440 9.20 1.85 -37.79
N HIS A 441 8.85 2.73 -36.87
CA HIS A 441 9.82 3.46 -36.04
C HIS A 441 10.03 2.83 -34.65
N ARG A 442 9.45 1.65 -34.39
CA ARG A 442 9.68 0.95 -33.12
C ARG A 442 11.17 0.65 -32.92
N ASN A 443 11.62 0.75 -31.67
CA ASN A 443 12.97 0.35 -31.31
C ASN A 443 13.27 -1.07 -31.81
N THR A 444 14.45 -1.28 -32.34
CA THR A 444 14.86 -2.57 -32.98
C THR A 444 14.89 -3.76 -32.02
N VAL A 445 14.83 -3.53 -30.69
CA VAL A 445 14.69 -4.57 -29.68
C VAL A 445 13.26 -5.15 -29.67
N ALA A 446 12.28 -4.40 -30.15
CA ALA A 446 10.90 -4.83 -30.22
C ALA A 446 10.67 -5.81 -31.40
N ARG A 447 9.79 -6.78 -31.17
CA ARG A 447 9.30 -7.67 -32.21
C ARG A 447 7.82 -7.44 -32.43
N ILE A 448 7.47 -7.06 -33.64
CA ILE A 448 6.07 -6.97 -34.05
C ILE A 448 5.63 -8.35 -34.52
N LEU A 449 4.71 -8.94 -33.78
CA LEU A 449 4.08 -10.22 -34.13
C LEU A 449 3.08 -10.01 -35.27
N LYS A 450 2.92 -11.02 -36.09
CA LYS A 450 2.03 -11.04 -37.26
C LYS A 450 1.07 -12.20 -37.17
N ASP A 451 0.10 -12.26 -38.09
CA ASP A 451 -0.88 -13.35 -38.15
C ASP A 451 -0.23 -14.74 -38.27
N GLU A 452 0.97 -14.82 -38.83
CA GLU A 452 1.76 -16.07 -38.91
C GLU A 452 2.31 -16.52 -37.54
N ASP A 453 2.36 -15.63 -36.54
CA ASP A 453 2.76 -15.92 -35.14
C ASP A 453 1.56 -16.34 -34.26
N ARG A 454 0.46 -16.78 -34.87
CA ARG A 454 -0.81 -17.03 -34.18
C ARG A 454 -0.67 -17.94 -32.95
N ASP A 455 0.12 -18.99 -33.05
CA ASP A 455 0.36 -19.93 -31.94
C ASP A 455 1.00 -19.25 -30.73
N ILE A 456 1.84 -18.24 -30.96
CA ILE A 456 2.46 -17.44 -29.90
C ILE A 456 1.42 -16.50 -29.30
N ILE A 457 0.65 -15.82 -30.14
CA ILE A 457 -0.37 -14.87 -29.72
C ILE A 457 -1.42 -15.57 -28.84
N GLU A 458 -1.95 -16.72 -29.30
CA GLU A 458 -2.95 -17.51 -28.56
C GLU A 458 -2.42 -17.96 -27.19
N LYS A 459 -1.15 -18.36 -27.09
CA LYS A 459 -0.51 -18.71 -25.81
C LYS A 459 -0.45 -17.54 -24.85
N TYR A 460 -0.02 -16.36 -25.34
CA TYR A 460 0.09 -15.18 -24.47
C TYR A 460 -1.28 -14.54 -24.14
N MET A 461 -2.34 -14.90 -24.81
CA MET A 461 -3.72 -14.56 -24.43
C MET A 461 -4.27 -15.45 -23.31
N ASP A 462 -3.64 -16.57 -23.05
CA ASP A 462 -4.01 -17.48 -21.97
C ASP A 462 -3.20 -17.11 -20.69
N TYR A 463 -3.89 -16.61 -19.68
CA TYR A 463 -3.26 -16.25 -18.43
C TYR A 463 -2.59 -17.45 -17.71
N HIS A 464 -3.07 -18.68 -17.92
CA HIS A 464 -2.42 -19.87 -17.36
C HIS A 464 -1.02 -20.09 -17.96
N TYR A 465 -0.85 -19.83 -19.26
CA TYR A 465 0.47 -19.89 -19.87
C TYR A 465 1.45 -18.90 -19.24
N VAL A 466 0.97 -17.72 -18.88
CA VAL A 466 1.79 -16.61 -18.30
C VAL A 466 2.01 -16.78 -16.81
N LEU A 467 0.97 -17.09 -16.04
CA LEU A 467 1.00 -17.13 -14.59
C LEU A 467 1.32 -18.51 -14.01
N GLY A 468 1.21 -19.55 -14.84
CA GLY A 468 1.39 -20.96 -14.48
C GLY A 468 0.08 -21.76 -14.56
N ASP A 469 0.19 -23.03 -14.93
CA ASP A 469 -0.97 -23.92 -15.11
C ASP A 469 -1.78 -24.11 -13.81
N ASP A 470 -1.14 -23.95 -12.66
CA ASP A 470 -1.76 -24.09 -11.34
C ASP A 470 -2.38 -22.80 -10.82
N PHE A 471 -2.27 -21.68 -11.56
CA PHE A 471 -2.80 -20.39 -11.13
C PHE A 471 -4.31 -20.46 -10.94
N LYS A 472 -4.78 -20.09 -9.75
CA LYS A 472 -6.20 -20.11 -9.38
C LYS A 472 -6.81 -18.72 -9.45
N MET A 473 -7.57 -18.47 -10.51
CA MET A 473 -8.39 -17.27 -10.56
C MET A 473 -9.55 -17.42 -9.56
N SER A 474 -9.54 -16.58 -8.52
CA SER A 474 -10.54 -16.61 -7.43
C SER A 474 -11.53 -15.44 -7.50
N LEU A 475 -11.64 -14.75 -8.66
CA LEU A 475 -12.52 -13.58 -8.90
C LEU A 475 -14.01 -13.91 -8.80
#